data_968f2ad25543104e148964636821b7b5
#
_entry.id   968f2ad25543104e148964636821b7b5
#
_cell.length_a   1.000
_cell.length_b   1.000
_cell.length_c   1.000
_cell.angle_alpha   90.00
_cell.angle_beta   90.00
_cell.angle_gamma   90.00
#
_symmetry.space_group_name_H-M   'P 1'
#
loop_
_entity.id
_entity.type
_entity.pdbx_description
1 polymer ?
#
loop_
_entity_poly.entity_id
_entity_poly.type
_entity_poly.pdbx_seq_one_letter_code
_entity_poly.pdbx_strand_id
1 'polypeptide(L)'
;IRLSLVGSEMCIRDRSVQTAEGALTEVHSMLQRMNELAVQAANGTNSKDTDRKAIQDEIDQLNTEIDRVAETTKFNEIYLLKGDDGTKQINLNAHDAGLKGSLTDKGDGTATFVMDELKAGDAVSIGGKNYTIAATTTDTDDLITKASAKNTDIVINGKTYKYQAAKGAGDDSSAAAAKAGYYEEGVAWAAGAGKTADGLKTLAAAGSTVEAAGKKLTSLSTAEATAGVSASNQSVITDKMAYVKAQTELLSANQIGDTVGNAAVYKAGTTAAATLADATNKFDIKVGKAEVANTLSFSLHVGADADMTNKISVDIDTMNSTFLGIKGLNVTDKNGTAATYAIDAISDAISKVSSQRSALGAVQNRLEHTIDNLDNVSENTSSAESRIRDTDMAKE
;
A
#
# COMPACT_ATOMS: atom_id res chain seq x y z
N ILE A 1 55.37 -14.55 -10.34
CA ILE A 1 54.32 -15.58 -10.46
C ILE A 1 53.19 -15.34 -9.43
N ARG A 2 53.46 -14.95 -8.19
CA ARG A 2 52.42 -14.67 -7.18
C ARG A 2 51.58 -13.44 -7.52
N LEU A 3 52.11 -12.39 -8.11
CA LEU A 3 51.40 -11.17 -8.43
C LEU A 3 50.47 -11.34 -9.65
N SER A 4 50.90 -12.08 -10.67
CA SER A 4 50.07 -12.44 -11.83
C SER A 4 48.89 -13.32 -11.46
N LEU A 5 49.05 -14.18 -10.44
CA LEU A 5 47.96 -15.00 -9.91
C LEU A 5 46.91 -14.16 -9.17
N VAL A 6 47.34 -13.15 -8.38
CA VAL A 6 46.46 -12.24 -7.65
C VAL A 6 45.54 -11.46 -8.60
N GLY A 7 46.09 -10.90 -9.68
CA GLY A 7 45.28 -10.19 -10.68
C GLY A 7 44.26 -11.11 -11.39
N SER A 8 44.66 -12.34 -11.74
CA SER A 8 43.78 -13.32 -12.37
C SER A 8 42.64 -13.80 -11.44
N GLU A 9 42.93 -14.03 -10.14
CA GLU A 9 41.93 -14.41 -9.14
C GLU A 9 40.98 -13.26 -8.83
N MET A 10 41.44 -12.02 -8.84
CA MET A 10 40.60 -10.85 -8.63
C MET A 10 39.62 -10.63 -9.78
N CYS A 11 40.03 -10.80 -11.03
CA CYS A 11 39.13 -10.77 -12.19
C CYS A 11 38.02 -11.86 -12.11
N ILE A 12 38.34 -13.02 -11.53
CA ILE A 12 37.36 -14.09 -11.33
C ILE A 12 36.33 -13.69 -10.27
N ARG A 13 36.74 -12.99 -9.25
CA ARG A 13 35.88 -12.54 -8.11
C ARG A 13 34.94 -11.41 -8.51
N ASP A 14 35.44 -10.43 -9.28
CA ASP A 14 34.62 -9.36 -9.85
C ASP A 14 33.52 -9.93 -10.76
N ARG A 15 33.81 -10.97 -11.55
CA ARG A 15 32.82 -11.67 -12.37
C ARG A 15 31.68 -12.32 -11.57
N SER A 16 31.92 -12.74 -10.31
CA SER A 16 30.84 -13.31 -9.50
C SER A 16 29.79 -12.24 -9.12
N VAL A 17 30.27 -11.06 -8.74
CA VAL A 17 29.41 -9.91 -8.42
C VAL A 17 28.70 -9.40 -9.69
N GLN A 18 29.42 -9.30 -10.82
CA GLN A 18 28.84 -8.92 -12.11
C GLN A 18 27.77 -9.93 -12.59
N THR A 19 28.00 -11.24 -12.36
CA THR A 19 27.00 -12.26 -12.70
C THR A 19 25.73 -12.11 -11.85
N ALA A 20 25.88 -11.85 -10.55
CA ALA A 20 24.74 -11.60 -9.67
C ALA A 20 24.01 -10.31 -10.06
N GLU A 21 24.74 -9.24 -10.37
CA GLU A 21 24.14 -7.97 -10.80
C GLU A 21 23.41 -8.08 -12.14
N GLY A 22 23.98 -8.81 -13.10
CA GLY A 22 23.31 -9.11 -14.37
C GLY A 22 21.98 -9.83 -14.16
N ALA A 23 21.96 -10.87 -13.33
CA ALA A 23 20.73 -11.60 -13.00
C ALA A 23 19.72 -10.72 -12.24
N LEU A 24 20.19 -9.87 -11.32
CA LEU A 24 19.30 -8.91 -10.62
C LEU A 24 18.73 -7.84 -11.56
N THR A 25 19.43 -7.50 -12.63
CA THR A 25 18.91 -6.60 -13.66
C THR A 25 17.75 -7.25 -14.43
N GLU A 26 17.85 -8.54 -14.73
CA GLU A 26 16.74 -9.30 -15.35
C GLU A 26 15.54 -9.41 -14.38
N VAL A 27 15.78 -9.73 -13.11
CA VAL A 27 14.72 -9.75 -12.08
C VAL A 27 14.04 -8.37 -11.96
N HIS A 28 14.82 -7.29 -11.95
CA HIS A 28 14.29 -5.93 -11.93
C HIS A 28 13.39 -5.63 -13.13
N SER A 29 13.82 -6.03 -14.34
CA SER A 29 13.04 -5.83 -15.57
C SER A 29 11.73 -6.64 -15.55
N MET A 30 11.76 -7.86 -15.02
CA MET A 30 10.57 -8.69 -14.84
C MET A 30 9.60 -8.06 -13.83
N LEU A 31 10.09 -7.52 -12.72
CA LEU A 31 9.27 -6.81 -11.73
C LEU A 31 8.65 -5.52 -12.31
N GLN A 32 9.39 -4.78 -13.14
CA GLN A 32 8.83 -3.62 -13.85
C GLN A 32 7.69 -4.06 -14.78
N ARG A 33 7.87 -5.15 -15.53
CA ARG A 33 6.81 -5.70 -16.36
C ARG A 33 5.60 -6.15 -15.56
N MET A 34 5.83 -6.79 -14.40
CA MET A 34 4.74 -7.15 -13.48
C MET A 34 3.99 -5.93 -12.97
N ASN A 35 4.69 -4.83 -12.67
CA ASN A 35 4.07 -3.58 -12.24
C ASN A 35 3.18 -2.99 -13.35
N GLU A 36 3.64 -2.97 -14.61
CA GLU A 36 2.82 -2.55 -15.75
C GLU A 36 1.54 -3.39 -15.87
N LEU A 37 1.67 -4.71 -15.75
CA LEU A 37 0.55 -5.64 -15.79
C LEU A 37 -0.43 -5.43 -14.63
N ALA A 38 0.06 -5.19 -13.42
CA ALA A 38 -0.76 -4.91 -12.26
C ALA A 38 -1.53 -3.59 -12.42
N VAL A 39 -0.87 -2.53 -12.93
CA VAL A 39 -1.52 -1.25 -13.26
C VAL A 39 -2.59 -1.45 -14.36
N GLN A 40 -2.31 -2.26 -15.37
CA GLN A 40 -3.29 -2.60 -16.39
C GLN A 40 -4.48 -3.36 -15.78
N ALA A 41 -4.24 -4.35 -14.92
CA ALA A 41 -5.30 -5.12 -14.26
C ALA A 41 -6.15 -4.28 -13.29
N ALA A 42 -5.55 -3.26 -12.65
CA ALA A 42 -6.26 -2.33 -11.77
C ALA A 42 -7.28 -1.45 -12.51
N ASN A 43 -7.17 -1.34 -13.84
CA ASN A 43 -8.12 -0.58 -14.63
C ASN A 43 -9.51 -1.22 -14.59
N GLY A 44 -10.51 -0.45 -14.16
CA GLY A 44 -11.90 -0.90 -13.99
C GLY A 44 -12.61 -1.33 -15.29
N THR A 45 -12.04 -1.04 -16.47
CA THR A 45 -12.60 -1.45 -17.77
C THR A 45 -12.28 -2.90 -18.13
N ASN A 46 -11.30 -3.52 -17.47
CA ASN A 46 -10.90 -4.89 -17.76
C ASN A 46 -11.85 -5.90 -17.15
N SER A 47 -12.19 -6.94 -17.92
CA SER A 47 -13.05 -8.02 -17.43
C SER A 47 -12.27 -8.97 -16.51
N LYS A 48 -12.94 -9.50 -15.49
CA LYS A 48 -12.34 -10.47 -14.57
C LYS A 48 -11.94 -11.77 -15.28
N ASP A 49 -12.82 -12.28 -16.13
CA ASP A 49 -12.76 -13.66 -16.62
C ASP A 49 -11.92 -13.83 -17.89
N THR A 50 -11.60 -12.74 -18.59
CA THR A 50 -10.77 -12.75 -19.79
C THR A 50 -9.50 -11.93 -19.60
N ASP A 51 -9.62 -10.61 -19.44
CA ASP A 51 -8.47 -9.71 -19.48
C ASP A 51 -7.58 -9.87 -18.24
N ARG A 52 -8.18 -9.81 -17.03
CA ARG A 52 -7.42 -9.98 -15.78
C ARG A 52 -6.88 -11.39 -15.61
N LYS A 53 -7.59 -12.40 -16.14
CA LYS A 53 -7.08 -13.77 -16.14
C LYS A 53 -5.85 -13.91 -17.03
N ALA A 54 -5.86 -13.34 -18.24
CA ALA A 54 -4.68 -13.35 -19.11
C ALA A 54 -3.49 -12.62 -18.49
N ILE A 55 -3.74 -11.47 -17.81
CA ILE A 55 -2.71 -10.75 -17.05
C ILE A 55 -2.19 -11.60 -15.89
N GLN A 56 -3.06 -12.32 -15.17
CA GLN A 56 -2.65 -13.23 -14.08
C GLN A 56 -1.73 -14.33 -14.61
N ASP A 57 -2.10 -14.95 -15.72
CA ASP A 57 -1.31 -16.01 -16.33
C ASP A 57 0.10 -15.50 -16.72
N GLU A 58 0.24 -14.23 -17.18
CA GLU A 58 1.54 -13.61 -17.45
C GLU A 58 2.33 -13.30 -16.15
N ILE A 59 1.66 -12.81 -15.12
CA ILE A 59 2.29 -12.58 -13.80
C ILE A 59 2.81 -13.90 -13.20
N ASP A 60 2.04 -14.98 -13.30
CA ASP A 60 2.45 -16.29 -12.79
C ASP A 60 3.67 -16.84 -13.54
N GLN A 61 3.75 -16.60 -14.86
CA GLN A 61 4.94 -16.94 -15.66
C GLN A 61 6.15 -16.12 -15.24
N LEU A 62 5.99 -14.80 -15.01
CA LEU A 62 7.08 -13.94 -14.56
C LEU A 62 7.57 -14.34 -13.17
N ASN A 63 6.66 -14.71 -12.23
CA ASN A 63 7.02 -15.26 -10.93
C ASN A 63 7.85 -16.54 -11.06
N THR A 64 7.42 -17.45 -11.95
CA THR A 64 8.15 -18.70 -12.22
C THR A 64 9.54 -18.42 -12.80
N GLU A 65 9.66 -17.43 -13.68
CA GLU A 65 10.93 -17.05 -14.27
C GLU A 65 11.85 -16.37 -13.26
N ILE A 66 11.33 -15.54 -12.36
CA ILE A 66 12.10 -14.97 -11.24
C ILE A 66 12.66 -16.09 -10.36
N ASP A 67 11.82 -17.08 -9.99
CA ASP A 67 12.26 -18.22 -9.18
C ASP A 67 13.32 -19.04 -9.94
N ARG A 68 13.17 -19.23 -11.26
CA ARG A 68 14.17 -19.92 -12.10
C ARG A 68 15.50 -19.16 -12.12
N VAL A 69 15.48 -17.84 -12.28
CA VAL A 69 16.70 -17.00 -12.26
C VAL A 69 17.38 -17.12 -10.89
N ALA A 70 16.61 -17.06 -9.79
CA ALA A 70 17.14 -17.19 -8.45
C ALA A 70 17.80 -18.58 -8.22
N GLU A 71 17.21 -19.66 -8.75
CA GLU A 71 17.71 -21.01 -8.54
C GLU A 71 18.83 -21.40 -9.51
N THR A 72 18.94 -20.79 -10.70
CA THR A 72 19.91 -21.19 -11.73
C THR A 72 21.12 -20.29 -11.83
N THR A 73 21.07 -19.06 -11.29
CA THR A 73 22.21 -18.13 -11.33
C THR A 73 23.32 -18.65 -10.43
N LYS A 74 24.39 -19.11 -11.06
CA LYS A 74 25.55 -19.66 -10.33
C LYS A 74 26.85 -19.14 -10.92
N PHE A 75 27.86 -19.08 -10.08
CA PHE A 75 29.23 -18.81 -10.46
C PHE A 75 30.15 -19.80 -9.73
N ASN A 76 30.98 -20.54 -10.49
CA ASN A 76 31.88 -21.53 -9.95
C ASN A 76 31.22 -22.49 -8.93
N GLU A 77 30.08 -23.07 -9.30
CA GLU A 77 29.23 -23.99 -8.51
C GLU A 77 28.48 -23.36 -7.31
N ILE A 78 28.72 -22.10 -6.99
CA ILE A 78 27.98 -21.37 -5.95
C ILE A 78 26.74 -20.73 -6.56
N TYR A 79 25.57 -21.02 -6.01
CA TYR A 79 24.32 -20.36 -6.39
C TYR A 79 24.24 -18.99 -5.73
N LEU A 80 24.25 -17.91 -6.52
CA LEU A 80 24.41 -16.55 -6.01
C LEU A 80 23.11 -15.95 -5.46
N LEU A 81 21.95 -16.33 -6.02
CA LEU A 81 20.65 -15.73 -5.69
C LEU A 81 19.69 -16.69 -4.98
N LYS A 82 20.13 -17.93 -4.72
CA LYS A 82 19.32 -18.97 -4.06
C LYS A 82 19.30 -18.82 -2.54
N GLY A 83 20.32 -18.18 -1.99
CA GLY A 83 20.58 -18.17 -0.56
C GLY A 83 21.46 -19.34 -0.10
N ASP A 84 21.71 -19.43 1.19
CA ASP A 84 22.48 -20.48 1.85
C ASP A 84 21.57 -21.52 2.51
N ASP A 85 22.15 -22.60 3.02
CA ASP A 85 21.44 -23.68 3.69
C ASP A 85 20.69 -23.20 4.94
N GLY A 86 19.50 -23.79 5.18
CA GLY A 86 18.58 -23.44 6.24
C GLY A 86 17.60 -22.34 5.84
N THR A 87 16.64 -22.10 6.73
CA THR A 87 15.57 -21.10 6.49
C THR A 87 15.50 -20.09 7.64
N LYS A 88 15.07 -18.89 7.30
CA LYS A 88 14.75 -17.81 8.24
C LYS A 88 13.37 -17.26 7.93
N GLN A 89 12.67 -16.77 8.95
CA GLN A 89 11.44 -16.02 8.74
C GLN A 89 11.75 -14.54 8.63
N ILE A 90 11.21 -13.90 7.62
CA ILE A 90 11.28 -12.44 7.45
C ILE A 90 9.89 -11.84 7.58
N ASN A 91 9.79 -10.62 8.11
CA ASN A 91 8.57 -9.84 8.10
C ASN A 91 8.44 -9.17 6.72
N LEU A 92 7.21 -9.16 6.20
CA LEU A 92 6.86 -8.36 5.02
C LEU A 92 6.55 -6.92 5.45
N ASN A 93 6.48 -6.01 4.49
CA ASN A 93 6.09 -4.63 4.78
C ASN A 93 4.59 -4.55 5.04
N ALA A 94 4.19 -3.57 5.86
CA ALA A 94 2.78 -3.28 6.08
C ALA A 94 2.22 -2.41 4.94
N HIS A 95 0.99 -2.68 4.52
CA HIS A 95 0.28 -1.94 3.47
C HIS A 95 -1.01 -1.34 4.02
N ASP A 96 -1.34 -0.12 3.56
CA ASP A 96 -2.53 0.63 3.97
C ASP A 96 -3.78 0.34 3.12
N ALA A 97 -3.68 -0.57 2.14
CA ALA A 97 -4.76 -0.92 1.22
C ALA A 97 -5.33 0.28 0.43
N GLY A 98 -4.54 1.32 0.19
CA GLY A 98 -4.98 2.55 -0.47
C GLY A 98 -6.03 3.35 0.31
N LEU A 99 -6.16 3.11 1.61
CA LEU A 99 -7.06 3.83 2.50
C LEU A 99 -6.42 5.15 2.96
N LYS A 100 -7.24 6.18 3.13
CA LYS A 100 -6.77 7.45 3.68
C LYS A 100 -6.52 7.35 5.18
N GLY A 101 -5.31 7.69 5.60
CA GLY A 101 -4.90 7.58 7.00
C GLY A 101 -3.39 7.64 7.17
N SER A 102 -2.91 7.25 8.32
CA SER A 102 -1.48 7.14 8.62
C SER A 102 -1.12 5.71 9.01
N LEU A 103 -0.17 5.13 8.30
CA LEU A 103 0.42 3.84 8.60
C LEU A 103 1.75 4.06 9.33
N THR A 104 1.94 3.39 10.46
CA THR A 104 3.17 3.42 11.24
C THR A 104 3.65 1.99 11.44
N ASP A 105 4.74 1.63 10.78
CA ASP A 105 5.41 0.36 10.98
C ASP A 105 6.33 0.45 12.20
N LYS A 106 6.30 -0.57 13.07
CA LYS A 106 7.13 -0.64 14.28
C LYS A 106 8.44 -1.42 14.07
N GLY A 107 8.58 -2.08 12.92
CA GLY A 107 9.77 -2.87 12.57
C GLY A 107 9.87 -4.23 13.30
N ASP A 108 8.94 -4.55 14.18
CA ASP A 108 8.89 -5.81 14.93
C ASP A 108 7.94 -6.86 14.29
N GLY A 109 7.44 -6.59 13.09
CA GLY A 109 6.41 -7.39 12.42
C GLY A 109 5.00 -6.97 12.80
N THR A 110 4.86 -5.78 13.40
CA THR A 110 3.56 -5.15 13.67
C THR A 110 3.54 -3.72 13.17
N ALA A 111 2.37 -3.27 12.74
CA ALA A 111 2.13 -1.89 12.32
C ALA A 111 0.82 -1.38 12.90
N THR A 112 0.65 -0.08 12.98
CA THR A 112 -0.61 0.54 13.38
C THR A 112 -1.09 1.43 12.24
N PHE A 113 -2.33 1.23 11.80
CA PHE A 113 -2.99 2.09 10.84
C PHE A 113 -4.09 2.89 11.53
N VAL A 114 -4.09 4.21 11.33
CA VAL A 114 -5.12 5.12 11.81
C VAL A 114 -5.79 5.74 10.59
N MET A 115 -7.00 5.28 10.28
CA MET A 115 -7.81 5.81 9.20
C MET A 115 -8.31 7.20 9.57
N ASP A 116 -8.45 8.08 8.58
CA ASP A 116 -9.06 9.39 8.79
C ASP A 116 -10.48 9.25 9.37
N GLU A 117 -10.85 10.18 10.25
CA GLU A 117 -12.18 10.19 10.85
C GLU A 117 -13.26 10.45 9.80
N LEU A 118 -14.23 9.55 9.70
CA LEU A 118 -15.33 9.62 8.76
C LEU A 118 -16.51 10.36 9.37
N LYS A 119 -16.98 11.40 8.69
CA LYS A 119 -18.13 12.22 9.12
C LYS A 119 -19.35 11.96 8.23
N ALA A 120 -20.53 12.18 8.77
CA ALA A 120 -21.78 12.08 8.03
C ALA A 120 -21.74 12.87 6.71
N GLY A 121 -22.05 12.19 5.61
CA GLY A 121 -22.03 12.73 4.25
C GLY A 121 -20.68 12.67 3.53
N ASP A 122 -19.60 12.24 4.21
CA ASP A 122 -18.31 12.06 3.54
C ASP A 122 -18.35 10.91 2.54
N ALA A 123 -17.64 11.06 1.44
CA ALA A 123 -17.41 10.01 0.47
C ALA A 123 -16.08 9.31 0.77
N VAL A 124 -16.09 7.99 0.88
CA VAL A 124 -14.90 7.17 1.11
C VAL A 124 -14.85 6.05 0.08
N SER A 125 -13.66 5.79 -0.46
CA SER A 125 -13.40 4.64 -1.32
C SER A 125 -12.77 3.52 -0.51
N ILE A 126 -13.40 2.34 -0.50
CA ILE A 126 -12.93 1.14 0.19
C ILE A 126 -13.09 -0.04 -0.75
N GLY A 127 -11.99 -0.76 -1.01
CA GLY A 127 -12.02 -1.89 -1.92
C GLY A 127 -12.51 -1.52 -3.33
N GLY A 128 -12.07 -0.37 -3.87
CA GLY A 128 -12.46 0.11 -5.19
C GLY A 128 -13.93 0.53 -5.34
N LYS A 129 -14.70 0.58 -4.23
CA LYS A 129 -16.09 1.03 -4.20
C LYS A 129 -16.20 2.34 -3.41
N ASN A 130 -16.99 3.26 -3.97
CA ASN A 130 -17.29 4.52 -3.31
C ASN A 130 -18.50 4.35 -2.40
N TYR A 131 -18.35 4.74 -1.15
CA TYR A 131 -19.39 4.76 -0.14
C TYR A 131 -19.63 6.18 0.35
N THR A 132 -20.86 6.47 0.75
CA THR A 132 -21.21 7.71 1.46
C THR A 132 -21.53 7.36 2.91
N ILE A 133 -20.93 8.08 3.82
CA ILE A 133 -21.17 7.85 5.26
C ILE A 133 -22.55 8.36 5.64
N ALA A 134 -23.33 7.47 6.18
CA ALA A 134 -24.69 7.77 6.64
C ALA A 134 -24.66 8.77 7.81
N ALA A 135 -25.71 9.56 7.87
CA ALA A 135 -25.96 10.48 8.98
C ALA A 135 -26.81 9.81 10.09
N THR A 136 -26.66 10.28 11.31
CA THR A 136 -27.65 10.05 12.35
C THR A 136 -28.83 11.04 12.20
N THR A 137 -29.94 10.77 12.88
CA THR A 137 -31.03 11.76 12.94
C THR A 137 -30.56 13.07 13.58
N THR A 138 -29.62 13.02 14.53
CA THR A 138 -29.03 14.22 15.14
C THR A 138 -28.26 15.05 14.09
N ASP A 139 -27.49 14.43 13.20
CA ASP A 139 -26.75 15.13 12.16
C ASP A 139 -27.69 15.84 11.16
N THR A 140 -28.81 15.18 10.80
CA THR A 140 -29.82 15.78 9.93
C THR A 140 -30.56 16.92 10.61
N ASP A 141 -30.87 16.80 11.90
CA ASP A 141 -31.48 17.83 12.73
C ASP A 141 -30.58 19.06 12.88
N ASP A 142 -29.29 18.83 13.08
CA ASP A 142 -28.28 19.88 13.11
C ASP A 142 -28.17 20.63 11.77
N LEU A 143 -28.20 19.89 10.66
CA LEU A 143 -28.17 20.48 9.33
C LEU A 143 -29.42 21.36 9.09
N ILE A 144 -30.62 20.87 9.46
CA ILE A 144 -31.87 21.63 9.38
C ILE A 144 -31.80 22.88 10.27
N THR A 145 -31.29 22.76 11.50
CA THR A 145 -31.15 23.87 12.43
C THR A 145 -30.24 24.96 11.88
N LYS A 146 -29.06 24.58 11.36
CA LYS A 146 -28.09 25.51 10.75
C LYS A 146 -28.61 26.17 9.49
N ALA A 147 -29.33 25.44 8.65
CA ALA A 147 -29.97 25.93 7.43
C ALA A 147 -31.12 26.90 7.78
N SER A 148 -31.96 26.52 8.75
CA SER A 148 -33.06 27.36 9.21
C SER A 148 -32.63 28.68 9.82
N ALA A 149 -31.51 28.69 10.56
CA ALA A 149 -30.95 29.93 11.12
C ALA A 149 -30.49 30.93 10.04
N LYS A 150 -30.25 30.45 8.83
CA LYS A 150 -29.84 31.26 7.65
C LYS A 150 -30.96 31.47 6.66
N ASN A 151 -32.16 30.96 6.91
CA ASN A 151 -33.30 30.98 6.00
C ASN A 151 -32.98 30.40 4.60
N THR A 152 -32.08 29.41 4.54
CA THR A 152 -31.72 28.72 3.28
C THR A 152 -32.73 27.63 2.95
N ASP A 153 -32.89 27.34 1.65
CA ASP A 153 -33.76 26.25 1.19
C ASP A 153 -33.31 24.91 1.77
N ILE A 154 -34.28 24.07 2.12
CA ILE A 154 -34.04 22.75 2.70
C ILE A 154 -34.82 21.73 1.84
N VAL A 155 -34.13 20.72 1.34
CA VAL A 155 -34.74 19.61 0.60
C VAL A 155 -34.83 18.40 1.51
N ILE A 156 -36.03 17.86 1.72
CA ILE A 156 -36.27 16.64 2.50
C ILE A 156 -36.96 15.63 1.60
N ASN A 157 -36.36 14.47 1.39
CA ASN A 157 -36.88 13.40 0.55
C ASN A 157 -37.27 13.87 -0.87
N GLY A 158 -36.49 14.80 -1.44
CA GLY A 158 -36.72 15.37 -2.77
C GLY A 158 -37.76 16.49 -2.83
N LYS A 159 -38.36 16.88 -1.69
CA LYS A 159 -39.28 18.04 -1.59
C LYS A 159 -38.53 19.25 -1.08
N THR A 160 -38.58 20.35 -1.83
CA THR A 160 -37.93 21.61 -1.46
C THR A 160 -38.83 22.43 -0.54
N TYR A 161 -38.26 22.86 0.58
CA TYR A 161 -38.91 23.75 1.54
C TYR A 161 -38.19 25.10 1.51
N LYS A 162 -38.91 26.17 1.11
CA LYS A 162 -38.41 27.55 1.01
C LYS A 162 -38.89 28.38 2.19
N TYR A 163 -38.00 29.18 2.76
CA TYR A 163 -38.35 30.08 3.82
C TYR A 163 -39.17 31.26 3.26
N GLN A 164 -40.30 31.57 3.90
CA GLN A 164 -41.13 32.74 3.65
C GLN A 164 -41.23 33.55 4.94
N ALA A 165 -40.94 34.84 4.83
CA ALA A 165 -41.13 35.78 5.94
C ALA A 165 -42.62 35.96 6.25
N ALA A 166 -42.94 36.38 7.49
CA ALA A 166 -44.31 36.69 7.85
C ALA A 166 -44.88 37.79 6.96
N LYS A 167 -46.10 37.62 6.46
CA LYS A 167 -46.85 38.58 5.67
C LYS A 167 -48.01 39.12 6.51
N GLY A 168 -48.10 40.44 6.66
CA GLY A 168 -49.15 41.10 7.41
C GLY A 168 -50.53 40.94 6.78
N ALA A 169 -51.59 40.91 7.62
CA ALA A 169 -52.96 40.96 7.16
C ALA A 169 -53.22 42.37 6.56
N GLY A 170 -53.22 42.49 5.23
CA GLY A 170 -53.44 43.78 4.54
C GLY A 170 -52.75 43.93 3.18
N ASP A 171 -51.81 43.07 2.87
CA ASP A 171 -51.01 43.16 1.63
C ASP A 171 -51.68 42.44 0.46
N ASP A 172 -52.73 41.69 0.70
CA ASP A 172 -53.61 41.06 -0.29
C ASP A 172 -54.98 40.78 0.34
N SER A 173 -56.06 41.30 -0.24
CA SER A 173 -57.38 41.31 0.32
C SER A 173 -58.08 39.93 0.51
N SER A 174 -57.37 38.86 0.21
CA SER A 174 -57.90 37.48 0.32
C SER A 174 -57.06 36.51 1.16
N ALA A 175 -55.97 36.94 1.80
CA ALA A 175 -55.11 36.02 2.53
C ALA A 175 -55.06 36.34 4.05
N ALA A 176 -55.43 35.34 4.87
CA ALA A 176 -55.15 35.38 6.31
C ALA A 176 -53.64 35.57 6.58
N ALA A 177 -53.24 36.32 7.64
CA ALA A 177 -51.86 36.54 7.99
C ALA A 177 -51.07 35.21 8.03
N ALA A 178 -50.12 35.07 7.09
CA ALA A 178 -49.26 33.91 7.03
C ALA A 178 -48.08 34.11 8.00
N LYS A 179 -47.82 33.13 8.86
CA LYS A 179 -46.66 33.11 9.76
C LYS A 179 -45.37 32.86 9.00
N ALA A 180 -44.28 33.47 9.45
CA ALA A 180 -42.96 33.12 8.94
C ALA A 180 -42.71 31.60 9.13
N GLY A 181 -42.12 30.95 8.12
CA GLY A 181 -41.80 29.54 8.17
C GLY A 181 -41.41 28.98 6.84
N TYR A 182 -41.22 27.68 6.79
CA TYR A 182 -40.86 26.93 5.59
C TYR A 182 -42.09 26.34 4.91
N TYR A 183 -42.21 26.59 3.63
CA TYR A 183 -43.33 26.10 2.79
C TYR A 183 -42.80 25.21 1.69
N GLU A 184 -43.50 24.11 1.43
CA GLU A 184 -43.17 23.22 0.33
C GLU A 184 -43.33 23.95 -1.01
N GLU A 185 -42.34 23.86 -1.89
CA GLU A 185 -42.36 24.51 -3.20
C GLU A 185 -43.51 23.95 -4.03
N GLY A 186 -44.26 24.85 -4.65
CA GLY A 186 -45.45 24.50 -5.44
C GLY A 186 -46.76 24.38 -4.63
N VAL A 187 -46.71 24.51 -3.31
CA VAL A 187 -47.89 24.56 -2.44
C VAL A 187 -48.27 26.01 -2.18
N ALA A 188 -49.52 26.35 -2.34
CA ALA A 188 -50.01 27.71 -2.11
C ALA A 188 -49.75 28.14 -0.63
N TRP A 189 -49.30 29.37 -0.47
CA TRP A 189 -49.07 29.97 0.82
C TRP A 189 -50.38 30.19 1.58
N ALA A 190 -50.64 29.38 2.59
CA ALA A 190 -51.87 29.39 3.36
C ALA A 190 -51.56 29.57 4.86
N ALA A 191 -52.51 30.22 5.59
CA ALA A 191 -52.38 30.37 7.05
C ALA A 191 -52.24 29.00 7.74
N GLY A 192 -51.16 28.82 8.52
CA GLY A 192 -50.91 27.60 9.28
C GLY A 192 -50.17 26.48 8.54
N ALA A 193 -49.87 26.65 7.23
CA ALA A 193 -49.14 25.64 6.46
C ALA A 193 -47.59 25.73 6.59
N GLY A 194 -47.07 26.84 7.15
CA GLY A 194 -45.61 27.02 7.35
C GLY A 194 -45.08 26.11 8.44
N LYS A 195 -43.98 25.46 8.15
CA LYS A 195 -43.27 24.59 9.11
C LYS A 195 -42.17 25.35 9.81
N THR A 196 -42.04 25.16 11.11
CA THR A 196 -40.87 25.56 11.88
C THR A 196 -39.70 24.62 11.61
N ALA A 197 -38.51 24.97 12.06
CA ALA A 197 -37.37 24.06 12.04
C ALA A 197 -37.71 22.70 12.67
N ASP A 198 -38.40 22.69 13.81
CA ASP A 198 -38.79 21.43 14.46
C ASP A 198 -39.85 20.66 13.65
N GLY A 199 -40.73 21.35 12.95
CA GLY A 199 -41.64 20.71 12.01
C GLY A 199 -40.95 20.09 10.79
N LEU A 200 -39.80 20.66 10.34
CA LEU A 200 -38.97 20.04 9.31
C LEU A 200 -38.17 18.84 9.83
N LYS A 201 -37.66 18.90 11.06
CA LYS A 201 -37.01 17.76 11.74
C LYS A 201 -37.94 16.56 11.84
N THR A 202 -39.20 16.78 12.15
CA THR A 202 -40.21 15.72 12.20
C THR A 202 -40.43 15.03 10.83
N LEU A 203 -40.24 15.77 9.71
CA LEU A 203 -40.28 15.22 8.37
C LEU A 203 -38.99 14.49 8.00
N ALA A 204 -37.86 14.89 8.59
CA ALA A 204 -36.54 14.29 8.41
C ALA A 204 -36.35 13.10 9.37
N ALA A 205 -37.35 12.27 9.54
CA ALA A 205 -37.28 11.06 10.37
C ALA A 205 -36.19 10.09 9.86
N ALA A 206 -35.87 9.09 10.67
CA ALA A 206 -34.93 8.04 10.32
C ALA A 206 -35.25 7.41 8.93
N GLY A 207 -34.25 7.27 8.09
CA GLY A 207 -34.40 6.84 6.69
C GLY A 207 -34.55 7.98 5.68
N SER A 208 -34.56 9.24 6.11
CA SER A 208 -34.74 10.41 5.27
C SER A 208 -33.44 10.96 4.70
N THR A 209 -33.54 11.58 3.51
CA THR A 209 -32.46 12.36 2.91
C THR A 209 -32.74 13.85 3.12
N VAL A 210 -31.77 14.58 3.66
CA VAL A 210 -31.83 16.02 3.89
C VAL A 210 -30.68 16.68 3.11
N GLU A 211 -31.03 17.70 2.32
CA GLU A 211 -30.05 18.51 1.59
C GLU A 211 -30.26 19.97 1.92
N ALA A 212 -29.23 20.66 2.37
CA ALA A 212 -29.25 22.07 2.67
C ALA A 212 -27.83 22.66 2.62
N ALA A 213 -27.69 23.91 2.18
CA ALA A 213 -26.41 24.62 2.12
C ALA A 213 -25.31 23.83 1.38
N GLY A 214 -25.66 23.10 0.33
CA GLY A 214 -24.71 22.31 -0.48
C GLY A 214 -24.28 20.99 0.16
N LYS A 215 -24.83 20.62 1.34
CA LYS A 215 -24.57 19.34 1.99
C LYS A 215 -25.78 18.43 1.90
N LYS A 216 -25.57 17.17 1.50
CA LYS A 216 -26.60 16.13 1.45
C LYS A 216 -26.29 15.05 2.45
N LEU A 217 -27.24 14.78 3.35
CA LEU A 217 -27.14 13.75 4.39
C LEU A 217 -28.27 12.76 4.21
N THR A 218 -27.98 11.49 4.39
CA THR A 218 -28.99 10.42 4.41
C THR A 218 -28.90 9.76 5.79
N SER A 219 -29.97 9.86 6.58
CA SER A 219 -30.08 9.13 7.83
C SER A 219 -30.55 7.70 7.56
N LEU A 220 -30.15 6.77 8.42
CA LEU A 220 -30.60 5.38 8.38
C LEU A 220 -31.72 5.15 9.39
N SER A 221 -32.64 4.25 9.07
CA SER A 221 -33.57 3.69 10.03
C SER A 221 -32.81 2.90 11.11
N THR A 222 -33.43 2.66 12.25
CA THR A 222 -32.80 1.88 13.35
C THR A 222 -32.35 0.50 12.89
N ALA A 223 -33.13 -0.16 12.04
CA ALA A 223 -32.79 -1.48 11.48
C ALA A 223 -31.60 -1.39 10.53
N GLU A 224 -31.54 -0.38 9.65
CA GLU A 224 -30.43 -0.15 8.72
C GLU A 224 -29.14 0.27 9.47
N ALA A 225 -29.27 1.10 10.50
CA ALA A 225 -28.14 1.49 11.34
C ALA A 225 -27.52 0.27 12.07
N THR A 226 -28.39 -0.66 12.52
CA THR A 226 -27.94 -1.93 13.11
C THR A 226 -27.29 -2.85 12.09
N ALA A 227 -27.78 -2.85 10.83
CA ALA A 227 -27.16 -3.58 9.73
C ALA A 227 -25.91 -2.88 9.15
N GLY A 228 -25.74 -1.59 9.45
CA GLY A 228 -24.63 -0.77 8.98
C GLY A 228 -24.73 -0.29 7.55
N VAL A 229 -25.84 -0.55 6.86
CA VAL A 229 -26.03 -0.25 5.43
C VAL A 229 -27.48 0.10 5.14
N SER A 230 -27.70 1.05 4.21
CA SER A 230 -29.05 1.38 3.75
C SER A 230 -29.63 0.27 2.88
N ALA A 231 -30.89 -0.09 3.12
CA ALA A 231 -31.64 -1.07 2.34
C ALA A 231 -31.96 -0.57 0.93
N SER A 232 -32.16 0.74 0.78
CA SER A 232 -32.48 1.38 -0.50
C SER A 232 -31.25 1.70 -1.34
N ASN A 233 -30.09 1.96 -0.70
CA ASN A 233 -28.85 2.29 -1.37
C ASN A 233 -27.64 1.71 -0.62
N GLN A 234 -27.15 0.58 -1.07
CA GLN A 234 -26.02 -0.13 -0.47
C GLN A 234 -24.69 0.64 -0.49
N SER A 235 -24.62 1.77 -1.20
CA SER A 235 -23.47 2.68 -1.15
C SER A 235 -23.53 3.64 0.03
N VAL A 236 -24.65 3.71 0.76
CA VAL A 236 -24.77 4.48 2.00
C VAL A 236 -24.58 3.53 3.18
N ILE A 237 -23.50 3.75 3.94
CA ILE A 237 -23.10 2.87 5.05
C ILE A 237 -22.78 3.69 6.30
N THR A 238 -22.84 3.08 7.47
CA THR A 238 -22.37 3.71 8.70
C THR A 238 -20.84 3.84 8.70
N ASP A 239 -20.30 4.76 9.49
CA ASP A 239 -18.86 4.88 9.77
C ASP A 239 -18.27 3.57 10.27
N LYS A 240 -18.96 2.90 11.19
CA LYS A 240 -18.56 1.60 11.73
C LYS A 240 -18.49 0.50 10.66
N MET A 241 -19.46 0.45 9.74
CA MET A 241 -19.42 -0.49 8.62
C MET A 241 -18.26 -0.16 7.68
N ALA A 242 -17.97 1.13 7.46
CA ALA A 242 -16.81 1.54 6.69
C ALA A 242 -15.51 1.03 7.34
N TYR A 243 -15.37 1.15 8.66
CA TYR A 243 -14.19 0.63 9.37
C TYR A 243 -14.08 -0.89 9.33
N VAL A 244 -15.19 -1.64 9.44
CA VAL A 244 -15.19 -3.11 9.27
C VAL A 244 -14.75 -3.50 7.85
N LYS A 245 -15.23 -2.79 6.83
CA LYS A 245 -14.80 -3.01 5.45
C LYS A 245 -13.32 -2.66 5.26
N ALA A 246 -12.87 -1.53 5.81
CA ALA A 246 -11.47 -1.12 5.77
C ALA A 246 -10.55 -2.17 6.41
N GLN A 247 -10.96 -2.76 7.54
CA GLN A 247 -10.22 -3.86 8.16
C GLN A 247 -10.07 -5.07 7.24
N THR A 248 -11.12 -5.43 6.51
CA THR A 248 -11.08 -6.56 5.56
C THR A 248 -10.11 -6.28 4.41
N GLU A 249 -10.12 -5.06 3.89
CA GLU A 249 -9.20 -4.67 2.81
C GLU A 249 -7.74 -4.57 3.30
N LEU A 250 -7.51 -4.03 4.50
CA LEU A 250 -6.19 -4.03 5.15
C LEU A 250 -5.66 -5.46 5.32
N LEU A 251 -6.51 -6.41 5.73
CA LEU A 251 -6.12 -7.81 5.85
C LEU A 251 -5.73 -8.39 4.47
N SER A 252 -6.55 -8.13 3.45
CA SER A 252 -6.31 -8.63 2.09
C SER A 252 -5.00 -8.10 1.51
N ALA A 253 -4.68 -6.82 1.75
CA ALA A 253 -3.42 -6.22 1.30
C ALA A 253 -2.21 -6.80 2.03
N ASN A 254 -2.32 -7.05 3.34
CA ASN A 254 -1.21 -7.56 4.17
C ASN A 254 -1.03 -9.08 4.12
N GLN A 255 -1.94 -9.82 3.45
CA GLN A 255 -1.80 -11.26 3.19
C GLN A 255 -0.97 -11.56 1.93
N ILE A 256 -0.69 -10.58 1.09
CA ILE A 256 0.12 -10.78 -0.11
C ILE A 256 1.55 -11.19 0.29
N GLY A 257 2.04 -12.28 -0.28
CA GLY A 257 3.37 -12.83 0.03
C GLY A 257 3.49 -13.56 1.37
N ASP A 258 2.43 -13.61 2.20
CA ASP A 258 2.45 -14.32 3.48
C ASP A 258 2.39 -15.84 3.25
N THR A 259 3.54 -16.49 3.36
CA THR A 259 3.66 -17.94 3.19
C THR A 259 3.52 -18.71 4.52
N VAL A 260 3.51 -18.00 5.64
CA VAL A 260 3.41 -18.59 6.99
C VAL A 260 1.98 -18.51 7.54
N GLY A 261 1.14 -17.60 7.00
CA GLY A 261 -0.21 -17.35 7.49
C GLY A 261 -0.23 -16.51 8.78
N ASN A 262 0.69 -15.54 8.89
CA ASN A 262 0.84 -14.68 10.05
C ASN A 262 0.02 -13.39 9.99
N ALA A 263 -0.37 -12.96 8.78
CA ALA A 263 -1.06 -11.70 8.56
C ALA A 263 -2.41 -11.65 9.28
N ALA A 264 -2.63 -10.61 10.05
CA ALA A 264 -3.89 -10.36 10.75
C ALA A 264 -4.09 -8.87 10.98
N VAL A 265 -5.33 -8.44 10.99
CA VAL A 265 -5.70 -7.05 11.32
C VAL A 265 -6.71 -7.07 12.45
N TYR A 266 -6.39 -6.35 13.51
CA TYR A 266 -7.19 -6.29 14.73
C TYR A 266 -7.65 -4.86 14.99
N LYS A 267 -8.70 -4.72 15.78
CA LYS A 267 -9.02 -3.45 16.41
C LYS A 267 -7.89 -3.04 17.36
N ALA A 268 -7.50 -1.79 17.35
CA ALA A 268 -6.39 -1.30 18.15
C ALA A 268 -6.51 -1.68 19.65
N GLY A 269 -5.41 -2.20 20.20
CA GLY A 269 -5.33 -2.66 21.59
C GLY A 269 -6.01 -4.00 21.86
N THR A 270 -6.39 -4.76 20.84
CA THR A 270 -7.01 -6.09 20.99
C THR A 270 -6.34 -7.11 20.04
N THR A 271 -6.69 -8.38 20.22
CA THR A 271 -6.32 -9.48 19.31
C THR A 271 -7.54 -10.02 18.54
N ALA A 272 -8.61 -9.23 18.50
CA ALA A 272 -9.86 -9.59 17.83
C ALA A 272 -10.13 -8.64 16.66
N ALA A 273 -10.78 -9.16 15.62
CA ALA A 273 -11.30 -8.35 14.54
C ALA A 273 -12.39 -7.40 15.07
N ALA A 274 -12.48 -6.19 14.51
CA ALA A 274 -13.55 -5.27 14.83
C ALA A 274 -14.89 -5.82 14.34
N THR A 275 -15.91 -5.67 15.16
CA THR A 275 -17.29 -5.94 14.80
C THR A 275 -18.04 -4.62 14.53
N LEU A 276 -19.20 -4.69 13.90
CA LEU A 276 -19.99 -3.48 13.65
C LEU A 276 -20.35 -2.71 14.94
N ALA A 277 -20.42 -3.40 16.08
CA ALA A 277 -20.74 -2.77 17.36
C ALA A 277 -19.60 -1.91 17.91
N ASP A 278 -18.33 -2.31 17.68
CA ASP A 278 -17.16 -1.77 18.35
C ASP A 278 -16.05 -1.28 17.41
N ALA A 279 -16.32 -1.23 16.10
CA ALA A 279 -15.40 -0.75 15.11
C ALA A 279 -14.96 0.70 15.37
N THR A 280 -13.68 0.96 15.20
CA THR A 280 -13.02 2.26 15.33
C THR A 280 -12.13 2.50 14.13
N ASN A 281 -11.65 3.73 13.96
CA ASN A 281 -10.74 4.11 12.90
C ASN A 281 -9.26 3.68 13.12
N LYS A 282 -8.98 2.91 14.19
CA LYS A 282 -7.62 2.50 14.55
C LYS A 282 -7.50 0.99 14.47
N PHE A 283 -6.43 0.53 13.80
CA PHE A 283 -6.17 -0.88 13.54
C PHE A 283 -4.74 -1.23 13.93
N ASP A 284 -4.56 -2.38 14.58
CA ASP A 284 -3.28 -3.02 14.79
C ASP A 284 -3.11 -4.12 13.72
N ILE A 285 -2.08 -3.98 12.91
CA ILE A 285 -1.74 -4.89 11.82
C ILE A 285 -0.60 -5.79 12.28
N LYS A 286 -0.79 -7.08 12.17
CA LYS A 286 0.26 -8.08 12.23
C LYS A 286 0.64 -8.41 10.79
N VAL A 287 1.87 -8.05 10.39
CA VAL A 287 2.29 -8.19 9.00
C VAL A 287 2.48 -9.66 8.61
N GLY A 288 2.35 -9.94 7.33
CA GLY A 288 2.67 -11.26 6.77
C GLY A 288 4.12 -11.64 7.00
N LYS A 289 4.39 -12.93 7.04
CA LYS A 289 5.74 -13.49 7.14
C LYS A 289 6.03 -14.41 5.98
N ALA A 290 7.28 -14.39 5.53
CA ALA A 290 7.76 -15.33 4.54
C ALA A 290 8.89 -16.18 5.12
N GLU A 291 8.88 -17.48 4.84
CA GLU A 291 9.98 -18.37 5.15
C GLU A 291 10.89 -18.46 3.93
N VAL A 292 12.14 -18.07 4.11
CA VAL A 292 13.11 -17.89 3.02
C VAL A 292 14.44 -18.53 3.39
N ALA A 293 15.26 -18.87 2.40
CA ALA A 293 16.62 -19.34 2.63
C ALA A 293 17.47 -18.29 3.34
N ASN A 294 18.48 -18.73 4.07
CA ASN A 294 19.43 -17.85 4.72
C ASN A 294 20.20 -17.01 3.70
N THR A 295 20.72 -15.87 4.16
CA THR A 295 21.58 -15.01 3.33
C THR A 295 22.86 -15.73 2.97
N LEU A 296 23.22 -15.77 1.69
CA LEU A 296 24.51 -16.27 1.24
C LEU A 296 25.59 -15.27 1.63
N SER A 297 26.54 -15.70 2.42
CA SER A 297 27.69 -14.88 2.81
C SER A 297 28.99 -15.54 2.39
N PHE A 298 29.80 -14.83 1.61
CA PHE A 298 31.14 -15.29 1.26
C PHE A 298 32.14 -14.15 1.32
N SER A 299 33.41 -14.48 1.56
CA SER A 299 34.47 -13.51 1.70
C SER A 299 35.41 -13.58 0.52
N LEU A 300 35.63 -12.46 -0.13
CA LEU A 300 36.61 -12.28 -1.19
C LEU A 300 37.93 -11.81 -0.55
N HIS A 301 39.00 -12.58 -0.74
CA HIS A 301 40.33 -12.18 -0.24
C HIS A 301 40.98 -11.22 -1.24
N VAL A 302 41.31 -10.01 -0.85
CA VAL A 302 41.73 -8.89 -1.72
C VAL A 302 43.15 -8.37 -1.42
N GLY A 303 44.03 -9.17 -0.80
CA GLY A 303 45.37 -8.77 -0.45
C GLY A 303 46.41 -9.81 -0.82
N ALA A 304 47.69 -9.39 -0.81
CA ALA A 304 48.84 -10.29 -1.03
C ALA A 304 49.21 -11.09 0.24
N ASP A 305 48.81 -10.62 1.41
CA ASP A 305 49.13 -11.19 2.72
C ASP A 305 47.97 -11.99 3.30
N ALA A 306 48.28 -12.98 4.12
CA ALA A 306 47.32 -13.86 4.77
C ALA A 306 46.55 -13.18 5.94
N ASP A 307 46.47 -11.86 5.96
CA ASP A 307 45.76 -11.12 7.00
C ASP A 307 44.25 -11.19 6.79
N MET A 308 43.52 -11.39 7.90
CA MET A 308 42.04 -11.46 7.89
C MET A 308 41.39 -10.11 7.53
N THR A 309 42.14 -8.99 7.68
CA THR A 309 41.68 -7.66 7.27
C THR A 309 41.61 -7.50 5.74
N ASN A 310 42.31 -8.37 4.99
CA ASN A 310 42.32 -8.37 3.52
C ASN A 310 41.12 -9.17 2.92
N LYS A 311 39.96 -9.15 3.62
CA LYS A 311 38.74 -9.79 3.11
C LYS A 311 37.63 -8.79 2.97
N ILE A 312 36.92 -8.86 1.84
CA ILE A 312 35.65 -8.16 1.60
C ILE A 312 34.53 -9.19 1.70
N SER A 313 33.65 -9.03 2.68
CA SER A 313 32.43 -9.85 2.77
C SER A 313 31.40 -9.38 1.76
N VAL A 314 30.78 -10.34 1.11
CA VAL A 314 29.64 -10.14 0.19
C VAL A 314 28.48 -10.93 0.74
N ASP A 315 27.40 -10.23 1.02
CA ASP A 315 26.15 -10.79 1.50
C ASP A 315 25.08 -10.64 0.41
N ILE A 316 24.49 -11.76 0.01
CA ILE A 316 23.44 -11.80 -1.01
C ILE A 316 22.24 -12.52 -0.43
N ASP A 317 21.13 -11.82 -0.31
CA ASP A 317 19.87 -12.45 0.06
C ASP A 317 19.29 -13.27 -1.10
N THR A 318 18.48 -14.27 -0.76
CA THR A 318 17.74 -15.00 -1.79
C THR A 318 16.82 -14.04 -2.55
N MET A 319 16.71 -14.20 -3.88
CA MET A 319 15.92 -13.29 -4.72
C MET A 319 14.76 -14.00 -5.41
N ASN A 320 14.20 -15.00 -4.74
CA ASN A 320 13.01 -15.71 -5.22
C ASN A 320 11.72 -14.93 -4.92
N SER A 321 10.62 -15.34 -5.54
CA SER A 321 9.29 -14.72 -5.39
C SER A 321 8.81 -14.65 -3.92
N THR A 322 9.23 -15.60 -3.08
CA THR A 322 8.90 -15.65 -1.65
C THR A 322 9.60 -14.55 -0.86
N PHE A 323 10.92 -14.37 -1.05
CA PHE A 323 11.69 -13.30 -0.40
C PHE A 323 11.20 -11.92 -0.85
N LEU A 324 10.92 -11.79 -2.14
CA LEU A 324 10.42 -10.56 -2.72
C LEU A 324 9.02 -10.20 -2.21
N GLY A 325 8.26 -11.16 -1.66
CA GLY A 325 6.92 -10.93 -1.13
C GLY A 325 5.84 -10.91 -2.22
N ILE A 326 6.13 -11.47 -3.40
CA ILE A 326 5.21 -11.48 -4.55
C ILE A 326 4.64 -12.87 -4.86
N LYS A 327 4.95 -13.86 -4.04
CA LYS A 327 4.41 -15.21 -4.20
C LYS A 327 2.91 -15.22 -3.93
N GLY A 328 2.14 -15.82 -4.84
CA GLY A 328 0.68 -15.90 -4.71
C GLY A 328 -0.05 -14.58 -4.98
N LEU A 329 0.58 -13.64 -5.67
CA LEU A 329 0.00 -12.40 -6.13
C LEU A 329 -1.24 -12.68 -6.99
N ASN A 330 -2.36 -12.02 -6.70
CA ASN A 330 -3.63 -12.22 -7.42
C ASN A 330 -4.17 -10.88 -7.92
N VAL A 331 -4.50 -10.82 -9.21
CA VAL A 331 -5.09 -9.63 -9.87
C VAL A 331 -6.47 -9.90 -10.46
N THR A 332 -7.08 -11.07 -10.15
CA THR A 332 -8.31 -11.54 -10.78
C THR A 332 -9.61 -11.20 -10.03
N ASP A 333 -9.61 -10.18 -9.18
CA ASP A 333 -10.83 -9.73 -8.51
C ASP A 333 -11.80 -9.01 -9.46
N LYS A 334 -13.06 -8.80 -9.02
CA LYS A 334 -14.09 -8.16 -9.86
C LYS A 334 -13.85 -6.67 -10.11
N ASN A 335 -13.15 -5.99 -9.22
CA ASN A 335 -13.07 -4.52 -9.19
C ASN A 335 -11.67 -3.98 -9.53
N GLY A 336 -10.64 -4.84 -9.65
CA GLY A 336 -9.24 -4.43 -9.81
C GLY A 336 -8.56 -4.00 -8.50
N THR A 337 -9.19 -4.23 -7.37
CA THR A 337 -8.69 -3.87 -6.04
C THR A 337 -7.47 -4.72 -5.66
N ALA A 338 -7.54 -6.03 -5.89
CA ALA A 338 -6.43 -6.93 -5.65
C ALA A 338 -5.21 -6.55 -6.50
N ALA A 339 -5.43 -6.09 -7.74
CA ALA A 339 -4.36 -5.58 -8.59
C ALA A 339 -3.74 -4.28 -8.04
N THR A 340 -4.53 -3.42 -7.38
CA THR A 340 -3.99 -2.22 -6.71
C THR A 340 -3.07 -2.60 -5.56
N TYR A 341 -3.44 -3.57 -4.74
CA TYR A 341 -2.57 -4.08 -3.66
C TYR A 341 -1.33 -4.79 -4.20
N ALA A 342 -1.46 -5.47 -5.35
CA ALA A 342 -0.33 -6.09 -6.03
C ALA A 342 0.73 -5.06 -6.45
N ILE A 343 0.33 -3.84 -6.85
CA ILE A 343 1.26 -2.75 -7.22
C ILE A 343 2.18 -2.42 -6.03
N ASP A 344 1.63 -2.31 -4.83
CA ASP A 344 2.40 -1.99 -3.63
C ASP A 344 3.41 -3.11 -3.30
N ALA A 345 2.97 -4.37 -3.33
CA ALA A 345 3.85 -5.51 -3.11
C ALA A 345 4.98 -5.61 -4.17
N ILE A 346 4.68 -5.34 -5.44
CA ILE A 346 5.69 -5.33 -6.51
C ILE A 346 6.65 -4.14 -6.32
N SER A 347 6.17 -2.98 -5.90
CA SER A 347 7.01 -1.81 -5.60
C SER A 347 8.01 -2.12 -4.48
N ASP A 348 7.57 -2.82 -3.44
CA ASP A 348 8.43 -3.30 -2.36
C ASP A 348 9.48 -4.30 -2.88
N ALA A 349 9.08 -5.22 -3.75
CA ALA A 349 10.01 -6.16 -4.39
C ALA A 349 11.08 -5.43 -5.23
N ILE A 350 10.69 -4.43 -6.01
CA ILE A 350 11.61 -3.57 -6.77
C ILE A 350 12.59 -2.86 -5.83
N SER A 351 12.11 -2.36 -4.69
CA SER A 351 12.94 -1.70 -3.68
C SER A 351 13.98 -2.66 -3.07
N LYS A 352 13.59 -3.90 -2.75
CA LYS A 352 14.49 -4.94 -2.25
C LYS A 352 15.58 -5.27 -3.26
N VAL A 353 15.23 -5.51 -4.53
CA VAL A 353 16.20 -5.78 -5.61
C VAL A 353 17.13 -4.58 -5.81
N SER A 354 16.62 -3.37 -5.79
CA SER A 354 17.41 -2.14 -5.95
C SER A 354 18.41 -1.96 -4.79
N SER A 355 18.00 -2.27 -3.56
CA SER A 355 18.85 -2.25 -2.38
C SER A 355 20.00 -3.28 -2.50
N GLN A 356 19.70 -4.51 -2.92
CA GLN A 356 20.71 -5.54 -3.13
C GLN A 356 21.71 -5.16 -4.23
N ARG A 357 21.21 -4.62 -5.35
CA ARG A 357 22.07 -4.11 -6.43
C ARG A 357 22.98 -2.98 -5.96
N SER A 358 22.46 -2.05 -5.16
CA SER A 358 23.26 -0.97 -4.60
C SER A 358 24.38 -1.51 -3.66
N ALA A 359 24.06 -2.52 -2.85
CA ALA A 359 25.05 -3.18 -1.99
C ALA A 359 26.17 -3.87 -2.83
N LEU A 360 25.79 -4.59 -3.88
CA LEU A 360 26.75 -5.22 -4.79
C LEU A 360 27.61 -4.19 -5.55
N GLY A 361 27.00 -3.09 -6.03
CA GLY A 361 27.74 -1.99 -6.66
C GLY A 361 28.78 -1.34 -5.70
N ALA A 362 28.41 -1.20 -4.44
CA ALA A 362 29.37 -0.72 -3.42
C ALA A 362 30.55 -1.69 -3.21
N VAL A 363 30.28 -3.01 -3.27
CA VAL A 363 31.34 -4.04 -3.21
C VAL A 363 32.22 -3.97 -4.46
N GLN A 364 31.65 -3.80 -5.64
CA GLN A 364 32.43 -3.64 -6.89
C GLN A 364 33.37 -2.43 -6.81
N ASN A 365 32.86 -1.26 -6.44
CA ASN A 365 33.70 -0.07 -6.28
C ASN A 365 34.85 -0.29 -5.29
N ARG A 366 34.60 -1.02 -4.18
CA ARG A 366 35.64 -1.37 -3.22
C ARG A 366 36.68 -2.33 -3.82
N LEU A 367 36.25 -3.29 -4.61
CA LEU A 367 37.12 -4.22 -5.32
C LEU A 367 38.00 -3.48 -6.33
N GLU A 368 37.44 -2.60 -7.15
CA GLU A 368 38.17 -1.78 -8.14
C GLU A 368 39.25 -0.93 -7.46
N HIS A 369 38.90 -0.17 -6.41
CA HIS A 369 39.90 0.62 -5.68
C HIS A 369 40.99 -0.24 -5.03
N THR A 370 40.66 -1.45 -4.61
CA THR A 370 41.68 -2.36 -4.04
C THR A 370 42.56 -2.93 -5.14
N ILE A 371 42.03 -3.21 -6.33
CA ILE A 371 42.80 -3.62 -7.52
C ILE A 371 43.81 -2.54 -7.88
N ASP A 372 43.36 -1.30 -8.05
CA ASP A 372 44.21 -0.16 -8.38
C ASP A 372 45.36 0.03 -7.35
N ASN A 373 45.02 -0.14 -6.07
CA ASN A 373 46.05 -0.04 -5.01
C ASN A 373 47.08 -1.18 -5.07
N LEU A 374 46.61 -2.41 -5.33
CA LEU A 374 47.50 -3.57 -5.43
C LEU A 374 48.37 -3.52 -6.70
N ASP A 375 47.85 -2.99 -7.78
CA ASP A 375 48.62 -2.77 -9.02
C ASP A 375 49.75 -1.74 -8.78
N ASN A 376 49.45 -0.65 -8.07
CA ASN A 376 50.47 0.32 -7.67
C ASN A 376 51.54 -0.29 -6.73
N VAL A 377 51.14 -1.11 -5.75
CA VAL A 377 52.06 -1.82 -4.86
C VAL A 377 52.90 -2.82 -5.63
N SER A 378 52.30 -3.52 -6.57
CA SER A 378 52.95 -4.48 -7.49
C SER A 378 54.05 -3.80 -8.33
N GLU A 379 53.71 -2.69 -8.99
CA GLU A 379 54.65 -1.92 -9.80
C GLU A 379 55.79 -1.39 -8.95
N ASN A 380 55.51 -0.82 -7.81
CA ASN A 380 56.54 -0.33 -6.87
C ASN A 380 57.46 -1.44 -6.38
N THR A 381 56.92 -2.61 -6.05
CA THR A 381 57.67 -3.77 -5.58
C THR A 381 58.58 -4.33 -6.69
N SER A 382 58.04 -4.46 -7.93
CA SER A 382 58.80 -4.90 -9.10
C SER A 382 59.92 -3.93 -9.43
N SER A 383 59.65 -2.62 -9.37
CA SER A 383 60.68 -1.58 -9.57
C SER A 383 61.77 -1.63 -8.50
N ALA A 384 61.39 -1.90 -7.22
CA ALA A 384 62.37 -2.05 -6.14
C ALA A 384 63.21 -3.33 -6.29
N GLU A 385 62.58 -4.46 -6.69
CA GLU A 385 63.31 -5.71 -7.00
C GLU A 385 64.30 -5.51 -8.16
N SER A 386 63.89 -4.85 -9.23
CA SER A 386 64.77 -4.55 -10.37
C SER A 386 65.99 -3.72 -9.95
N ARG A 387 65.77 -2.69 -9.11
CA ARG A 387 66.91 -1.86 -8.60
C ARG A 387 67.88 -2.64 -7.73
N ILE A 388 67.38 -3.56 -6.91
CA ILE A 388 68.25 -4.40 -6.07
C ILE A 388 69.06 -5.36 -6.95
N ARG A 389 68.44 -6.00 -7.92
CA ARG A 389 69.04 -6.96 -8.82
C ARG A 389 70.06 -6.30 -9.78
N ASP A 390 69.73 -5.15 -10.34
CA ASP A 390 70.64 -4.39 -11.20
C ASP A 390 71.81 -3.77 -10.44
N THR A 391 71.61 -3.44 -9.15
CA THR A 391 72.71 -2.90 -8.30
C THR A 391 73.74 -3.98 -7.99
N ASP A 392 73.35 -5.24 -7.75
CA ASP A 392 74.25 -6.34 -7.48
C ASP A 392 75.07 -6.73 -8.72
N MET A 393 74.51 -6.64 -9.94
CA MET A 393 75.23 -6.91 -11.19
C MET A 393 76.26 -5.82 -11.55
N ALA A 394 76.11 -4.61 -11.01
CA ALA A 394 77.08 -3.53 -11.26
C ALA A 394 78.26 -3.52 -10.25
N LYS A 395 78.24 -4.37 -9.20
CA LYS A 395 79.32 -4.50 -8.20
C LYS A 395 80.24 -5.72 -8.42
N GLU A 396 79.85 -6.72 -9.21
CA GLU A 396 80.73 -7.82 -9.68
C GLU A 396 81.35 -7.49 -11.03
#